data_307a8efe6b123eb6db34209f70569fbc
#
_entry.id   307a8efe6b123eb6db34209f70569fbc
#
_cell.length_a   1.000
_cell.length_b   1.000
_cell.length_c   1.000
_cell.angle_alpha   90.00
_cell.angle_beta   90.00
_cell.angle_gamma   90.00
#
_symmetry.space_group_name_H-M   'P 1'
#
loop_
_entity.id
_entity.type
_entity.pdbx_description
1 polymer ?
#
loop_
_entity_poly.entity_id
_entity_poly.type
_entity_poly.pdbx_seq_one_letter_code
_entity_poly.pdbx_strand_id
1 'polypeptide(L)'
;YNKYDCINNSFNLFKYKNSTEYENKLFDYIKSNPNSYVGLWFLIESFSAKGYKKKYENILPFFSDKIKSEYLFPILQEKINNVEIKLDSKFPSLDFKNSYFNNGKLIFDSKYKYTLIDFWFSRCKPCLELYPELKRLYNEYHDKGFQVVSISVDKTAEIERWKNTIKSHNLEWDQYLDENGILSKENQIISFPTLCLLNEKGILISKNISLEELEGLLRENL
;
A
#
# COMPACT_ATOMS: atom_id res chain seq x y z
N TYR A 1 -19.01 -19.95 -29.60
CA TYR A 1 -18.25 -18.84 -28.98
C TYR A 1 -17.44 -18.17 -30.07
N ASN A 2 -17.79 -16.95 -30.41
CA ASN A 2 -17.16 -16.24 -31.53
C ASN A 2 -15.82 -15.66 -31.04
N LYS A 3 -14.70 -16.14 -31.60
CA LYS A 3 -13.32 -15.71 -31.26
C LYS A 3 -13.13 -14.20 -31.45
N TYR A 4 -13.96 -13.55 -32.26
CA TYR A 4 -13.96 -12.11 -32.52
C TYR A 4 -14.63 -11.29 -31.43
N ASP A 5 -15.57 -11.81 -30.66
CA ASP A 5 -16.23 -11.10 -29.57
C ASP A 5 -15.28 -10.95 -28.35
N CYS A 6 -14.41 -11.94 -28.10
CA CYS A 6 -13.35 -11.83 -27.09
C CYS A 6 -12.33 -10.74 -27.45
N ILE A 7 -11.96 -10.60 -28.73
CA ILE A 7 -10.96 -9.61 -29.18
C ILE A 7 -11.55 -8.20 -29.12
N ASN A 8 -12.80 -8.01 -29.54
CA ASN A 8 -13.44 -6.69 -29.51
C ASN A 8 -13.72 -6.20 -28.08
N ASN A 9 -14.10 -7.07 -27.16
CA ASN A 9 -14.31 -6.71 -25.76
C ASN A 9 -12.99 -6.47 -25.00
N SER A 10 -11.92 -7.21 -25.32
CA SER A 10 -10.60 -6.97 -24.76
C SER A 10 -9.96 -5.69 -25.33
N PHE A 11 -10.21 -5.34 -26.59
CA PHE A 11 -9.75 -4.08 -27.18
C PHE A 11 -10.39 -2.85 -26.50
N ASN A 12 -11.65 -2.94 -26.08
CA ASN A 12 -12.31 -1.90 -25.28
C ASN A 12 -11.67 -1.73 -23.89
N LEU A 13 -11.21 -2.82 -23.25
CA LEU A 13 -10.46 -2.71 -21.98
C LEU A 13 -9.11 -1.99 -22.14
N PHE A 14 -8.39 -2.22 -23.24
CA PHE A 14 -7.16 -1.52 -23.55
C PHE A 14 -7.34 0.00 -23.66
N LYS A 15 -8.43 0.44 -24.26
CA LYS A 15 -8.76 1.87 -24.44
C LYS A 15 -8.88 2.61 -23.10
N TYR A 16 -9.28 1.92 -22.03
CA TYR A 16 -9.51 2.51 -20.70
C TYR A 16 -8.37 2.27 -19.71
N LYS A 17 -7.28 1.58 -20.07
CA LYS A 17 -6.20 1.14 -19.17
C LYS A 17 -5.64 2.25 -18.26
N ASN A 18 -5.67 3.50 -18.71
CA ASN A 18 -5.19 4.68 -17.98
C ASN A 18 -6.33 5.54 -17.38
N SER A 19 -7.59 5.09 -17.43
CA SER A 19 -8.72 5.84 -16.87
C SER A 19 -9.06 5.39 -15.47
N THR A 20 -9.69 6.28 -14.68
CA THR A 20 -10.26 5.95 -13.36
C THR A 20 -11.37 4.91 -13.43
N GLU A 21 -12.04 4.80 -14.60
CA GLU A 21 -13.10 3.83 -14.85
C GLU A 21 -12.60 2.42 -15.23
N TYR A 22 -11.29 2.28 -15.51
CA TYR A 22 -10.73 1.01 -16.00
C TYR A 22 -11.09 -0.19 -15.13
N GLU A 23 -10.92 -0.07 -13.83
CA GLU A 23 -11.15 -1.19 -12.91
C GLU A 23 -12.63 -1.60 -12.86
N ASN A 24 -13.55 -0.62 -12.92
CA ASN A 24 -14.97 -0.92 -12.95
C ASN A 24 -15.34 -1.68 -14.23
N LYS A 25 -14.85 -1.22 -15.39
CA LYS A 25 -15.05 -1.90 -16.67
C LYS A 25 -14.42 -3.29 -16.72
N LEU A 26 -13.25 -3.46 -16.13
CA LEU A 26 -12.61 -4.78 -16.00
C LEU A 26 -13.47 -5.73 -15.16
N PHE A 27 -14.03 -5.25 -14.06
CA PHE A 27 -14.86 -6.07 -13.17
C PHE A 27 -16.19 -6.44 -13.84
N ASP A 28 -16.83 -5.52 -14.54
CA ASP A 28 -18.05 -5.81 -15.31
C ASP A 28 -17.76 -6.81 -16.43
N TYR A 29 -16.60 -6.67 -17.09
CA TYR A 29 -16.15 -7.64 -18.09
C TYR A 29 -15.97 -9.04 -17.48
N ILE A 30 -15.29 -9.18 -16.34
CA ILE A 30 -15.07 -10.47 -15.66
C ILE A 30 -16.42 -11.11 -15.27
N LYS A 31 -17.34 -10.34 -14.68
CA LYS A 31 -18.67 -10.81 -14.31
C LYS A 31 -19.46 -11.33 -15.52
N SER A 32 -19.36 -10.65 -16.65
CA SER A 32 -20.04 -11.03 -17.89
C SER A 32 -19.34 -12.17 -18.64
N ASN A 33 -18.05 -12.41 -18.34
CA ASN A 33 -17.20 -13.39 -19.03
C ASN A 33 -16.40 -14.27 -18.05
N PRO A 34 -17.06 -15.09 -17.21
CA PRO A 34 -16.39 -15.83 -16.13
C PRO A 34 -15.35 -16.85 -16.62
N ASN A 35 -15.38 -17.24 -17.90
CA ASN A 35 -14.41 -18.14 -18.54
C ASN A 35 -13.25 -17.41 -19.22
N SER A 36 -13.09 -16.10 -18.99
CA SER A 36 -12.12 -15.29 -19.74
C SER A 36 -10.73 -15.31 -19.12
N TYR A 37 -9.76 -15.90 -19.82
CA TYR A 37 -8.34 -15.74 -19.51
C TYR A 37 -7.86 -14.29 -19.64
N VAL A 38 -8.44 -13.53 -20.56
CA VAL A 38 -8.14 -12.11 -20.76
C VAL A 38 -8.54 -11.32 -19.51
N GLY A 39 -9.71 -11.63 -18.94
CA GLY A 39 -10.13 -11.03 -17.67
C GLY A 39 -9.18 -11.34 -16.52
N LEU A 40 -8.74 -12.59 -16.39
CA LEU A 40 -7.75 -12.99 -15.39
C LEU A 40 -6.42 -12.26 -15.60
N TRP A 41 -5.91 -12.21 -16.84
CA TRP A 41 -4.66 -11.52 -17.17
C TRP A 41 -4.69 -10.04 -16.78
N PHE A 42 -5.74 -9.31 -17.18
CA PHE A 42 -5.87 -7.90 -16.84
C PHE A 42 -6.06 -7.66 -15.34
N LEU A 43 -6.68 -8.60 -14.62
CA LEU A 43 -6.77 -8.52 -13.16
C LEU A 43 -5.38 -8.66 -12.53
N ILE A 44 -4.55 -9.59 -12.99
CA ILE A 44 -3.15 -9.78 -12.55
C ILE A 44 -2.33 -8.51 -12.85
N GLU A 45 -2.43 -7.96 -14.06
CA GLU A 45 -1.75 -6.70 -14.41
C GLU A 45 -2.19 -5.55 -13.50
N SER A 46 -3.50 -5.41 -13.26
CA SER A 46 -4.05 -4.34 -12.41
C SER A 46 -3.57 -4.47 -10.97
N PHE A 47 -3.59 -5.68 -10.42
CA PHE A 47 -3.07 -5.97 -9.09
C PHE A 47 -1.57 -5.66 -8.98
N SER A 48 -0.78 -6.09 -9.96
CA SER A 48 0.67 -5.86 -9.98
C SER A 48 1.05 -4.39 -10.14
N ALA A 49 0.27 -3.62 -10.90
CA ALA A 49 0.56 -2.22 -11.20
C ALA A 49 -0.01 -1.24 -10.16
N LYS A 50 -1.10 -1.58 -9.47
CA LYS A 50 -1.83 -0.67 -8.58
C LYS A 50 -1.83 -1.12 -7.11
N GLY A 51 -1.21 -2.26 -6.82
CA GLY A 51 -1.19 -2.85 -5.49
C GLY A 51 -2.55 -3.42 -5.07
N TYR A 52 -2.64 -3.85 -3.82
CA TYR A 52 -3.84 -4.44 -3.26
C TYR A 52 -4.97 -3.42 -3.07
N LYS A 53 -6.19 -3.86 -3.42
CA LYS A 53 -7.46 -3.20 -3.11
C LYS A 53 -8.51 -4.26 -2.73
N LYS A 54 -9.32 -3.98 -1.71
CA LYS A 54 -10.38 -4.90 -1.23
C LYS A 54 -11.26 -5.47 -2.35
N LYS A 55 -11.55 -4.67 -3.36
CA LYS A 55 -12.37 -5.07 -4.50
C LYS A 55 -11.78 -6.20 -5.34
N TYR A 56 -10.47 -6.48 -5.26
CA TYR A 56 -9.87 -7.64 -5.91
C TYR A 56 -10.29 -8.95 -5.25
N GLU A 57 -10.46 -8.99 -3.93
CA GLU A 57 -11.05 -10.16 -3.25
C GLU A 57 -12.48 -10.42 -3.72
N ASN A 58 -13.27 -9.35 -3.89
CA ASN A 58 -14.67 -9.43 -4.24
C ASN A 58 -14.91 -9.91 -5.67
N ILE A 59 -13.95 -9.78 -6.59
CA ILE A 59 -14.11 -10.20 -8.00
C ILE A 59 -13.68 -11.64 -8.25
N LEU A 60 -12.78 -12.21 -7.44
CA LEU A 60 -12.29 -13.58 -7.61
C LEU A 60 -13.41 -14.65 -7.69
N PRO A 61 -14.47 -14.58 -6.86
CA PRO A 61 -15.56 -15.56 -6.91
C PRO A 61 -16.28 -15.65 -8.26
N PHE A 62 -16.27 -14.57 -9.06
CA PHE A 62 -16.98 -14.52 -10.35
C PHE A 62 -16.30 -15.30 -11.46
N PHE A 63 -15.04 -15.71 -11.29
CA PHE A 63 -14.40 -16.60 -12.24
C PHE A 63 -15.02 -18.00 -12.16
N SER A 64 -15.14 -18.69 -13.30
CA SER A 64 -15.60 -20.06 -13.36
C SER A 64 -14.58 -21.04 -12.78
N ASP A 65 -15.04 -22.26 -12.44
CA ASP A 65 -14.16 -23.30 -11.91
C ASP A 65 -13.05 -23.68 -12.92
N LYS A 66 -13.33 -23.55 -14.23
CA LYS A 66 -12.33 -23.72 -15.28
C LYS A 66 -11.18 -22.73 -15.10
N ILE A 67 -11.46 -21.45 -14.90
CA ILE A 67 -10.40 -20.43 -14.69
C ILE A 67 -9.74 -20.60 -13.34
N LYS A 68 -10.51 -20.94 -12.29
CA LYS A 68 -9.96 -21.18 -10.93
C LYS A 68 -8.98 -22.34 -10.88
N SER A 69 -9.10 -23.34 -11.76
CA SER A 69 -8.16 -24.45 -11.87
C SER A 69 -6.91 -24.16 -12.70
N GLU A 70 -6.86 -23.02 -13.38
CA GLU A 70 -5.72 -22.64 -14.21
C GLU A 70 -4.55 -22.08 -13.39
N TYR A 71 -3.33 -22.34 -13.84
CA TYR A 71 -2.07 -22.07 -13.13
C TYR A 71 -1.95 -20.65 -12.52
N LEU A 72 -2.42 -19.62 -13.22
CA LEU A 72 -2.26 -18.24 -12.77
C LEU A 72 -3.27 -17.81 -11.69
N PHE A 73 -4.45 -18.44 -11.64
CA PHE A 73 -5.50 -18.05 -10.69
C PHE A 73 -5.12 -18.35 -9.23
N PRO A 74 -4.67 -19.56 -8.87
CA PRO A 74 -4.22 -19.84 -7.49
C PRO A 74 -3.08 -18.91 -7.04
N ILE A 75 -2.13 -18.60 -7.94
CA ILE A 75 -1.02 -17.68 -7.64
C ILE A 75 -1.53 -16.28 -7.33
N LEU A 76 -2.48 -15.76 -8.13
CA LEU A 76 -3.09 -14.46 -7.86
C LEU A 76 -3.87 -14.47 -6.54
N GLN A 77 -4.68 -15.51 -6.32
CA GLN A 77 -5.47 -15.68 -5.10
C GLN A 77 -4.59 -15.72 -3.85
N GLU A 78 -3.50 -16.49 -3.88
CA GLU A 78 -2.53 -16.55 -2.80
C GLU A 78 -1.89 -15.19 -2.53
N LYS A 79 -1.44 -14.49 -3.56
CA LYS A 79 -0.86 -13.14 -3.42
C LYS A 79 -1.86 -12.15 -2.81
N ILE A 80 -3.13 -12.20 -3.20
CA ILE A 80 -4.17 -11.33 -2.63
C ILE A 80 -4.44 -11.69 -1.17
N ASN A 81 -4.49 -12.98 -0.84
CA ASN A 81 -4.76 -13.46 0.52
C ASN A 81 -3.62 -13.14 1.49
N ASN A 82 -2.38 -13.19 1.01
CA ASN A 82 -1.17 -12.95 1.82
C ASN A 82 -0.91 -11.46 2.12
N VAL A 83 -1.65 -10.54 1.51
CA VAL A 83 -1.57 -9.13 1.90
C VAL A 83 -2.15 -8.96 3.30
N GLU A 84 -1.34 -8.49 4.25
CA GLU A 84 -1.76 -8.24 5.63
C GLU A 84 -2.16 -6.78 5.88
N ILE A 85 -1.54 -5.83 5.15
CA ILE A 85 -1.81 -4.38 5.29
C ILE A 85 -3.07 -4.01 4.48
N LYS A 86 -4.24 -4.15 5.12
CA LYS A 86 -5.57 -3.93 4.54
C LYS A 86 -6.33 -2.86 5.30
N LEU A 87 -7.14 -2.07 4.59
CA LEU A 87 -8.09 -1.13 5.21
C LEU A 87 -9.05 -1.88 6.15
N ASP A 88 -9.44 -1.22 7.22
CA ASP A 88 -10.35 -1.71 8.26
C ASP A 88 -9.83 -2.97 9.00
N SER A 89 -8.54 -3.25 8.86
CA SER A 89 -7.87 -4.38 9.54
C SER A 89 -6.76 -3.88 10.44
N LYS A 90 -6.45 -4.67 11.46
CA LYS A 90 -5.32 -4.39 12.35
C LYS A 90 -4.03 -4.42 11.54
N PHE A 91 -3.21 -3.39 11.69
CA PHE A 91 -1.88 -3.37 11.08
C PHE A 91 -1.03 -4.49 11.67
N PRO A 92 -0.29 -5.28 10.85
CA PRO A 92 0.48 -6.41 11.33
C PRO A 92 1.58 -5.96 12.30
N SER A 93 1.92 -6.84 13.24
CA SER A 93 3.13 -6.66 14.06
C SER A 93 4.33 -6.99 13.20
N LEU A 94 5.21 -6.01 13.03
CA LEU A 94 6.37 -6.12 12.17
C LEU A 94 7.65 -6.11 12.99
N ASP A 95 8.57 -7.00 12.64
CA ASP A 95 9.86 -7.14 13.29
C ASP A 95 10.96 -6.80 12.28
N PHE A 96 11.65 -5.68 12.51
CA PHE A 96 12.69 -5.18 11.62
C PHE A 96 14.09 -5.50 12.20
N LYS A 97 14.97 -6.05 11.37
CA LYS A 97 16.37 -6.31 11.75
C LYS A 97 17.14 -5.03 12.01
N ASN A 98 16.78 -3.95 11.35
CA ASN A 98 17.43 -2.66 11.46
C ASN A 98 16.42 -1.58 11.85
N SER A 99 16.77 -0.80 12.89
CA SER A 99 16.07 0.41 13.28
C SER A 99 17.11 1.49 13.61
N TYR A 100 16.70 2.76 13.56
CA TYR A 100 17.63 3.86 13.83
C TYR A 100 17.65 4.27 15.31
N PHE A 101 16.47 4.23 15.97
CA PHE A 101 16.32 4.72 17.36
C PHE A 101 15.92 3.64 18.37
N ASN A 102 15.53 2.44 17.94
CA ASN A 102 14.99 1.41 18.82
C ASN A 102 15.37 -0.02 18.41
N ASN A 103 14.76 -1.03 19.02
CA ASN A 103 15.16 -2.45 18.93
C ASN A 103 14.65 -3.18 17.67
N GLY A 104 14.20 -2.47 16.64
CA GLY A 104 13.68 -3.09 15.43
C GLY A 104 12.22 -3.57 15.51
N LYS A 105 11.63 -3.58 16.69
CA LYS A 105 10.23 -3.96 16.87
C LYS A 105 9.32 -2.76 16.74
N LEU A 106 8.42 -2.81 15.76
CA LEU A 106 7.37 -1.80 15.63
C LEU A 106 6.34 -1.99 16.75
N ILE A 107 6.29 -1.01 17.67
CA ILE A 107 5.35 -1.00 18.78
C ILE A 107 4.32 0.09 18.53
N PHE A 108 3.04 -0.32 18.47
CA PHE A 108 1.93 0.64 18.50
C PHE A 108 1.63 0.99 19.96
N ASP A 109 1.91 2.24 20.32
CA ASP A 109 1.61 2.74 21.65
C ASP A 109 0.19 3.31 21.65
N SER A 110 -0.70 2.69 22.44
CA SER A 110 -2.11 3.09 22.56
C SER A 110 -2.33 4.49 23.15
N LYS A 111 -1.26 5.14 23.64
CA LYS A 111 -1.33 6.55 24.06
C LYS A 111 -1.58 7.50 22.88
N TYR A 112 -1.19 7.09 21.65
CA TYR A 112 -1.43 7.89 20.47
C TYR A 112 -2.79 7.55 19.86
N LYS A 113 -3.61 8.59 19.64
CA LYS A 113 -4.90 8.45 18.96
C LYS A 113 -4.74 8.10 17.49
N TYR A 114 -3.68 8.65 16.87
CA TYR A 114 -3.35 8.40 15.48
C TYR A 114 -1.87 8.10 15.29
N THR A 115 -1.57 7.07 14.49
CA THR A 115 -0.22 6.75 14.05
C THR A 115 -0.15 6.76 12.52
N LEU A 116 0.72 7.61 11.96
CA LEU A 116 1.01 7.62 10.54
C LEU A 116 2.21 6.71 10.26
N ILE A 117 2.01 5.71 9.41
CA ILE A 117 3.10 4.89 8.86
C ILE A 117 3.48 5.46 7.49
N ASP A 118 4.72 5.89 7.35
CA ASP A 118 5.28 6.44 6.12
C ASP A 118 6.24 5.40 5.49
N PHE A 119 5.84 4.83 4.34
CA PHE A 119 6.72 3.98 3.54
C PHE A 119 7.49 4.82 2.53
N TRP A 120 8.81 4.74 2.57
CA TRP A 120 9.71 5.60 1.79
C TRP A 120 11.02 4.91 1.39
N PHE A 121 11.93 5.61 0.75
CA PHE A 121 13.34 5.23 0.58
C PHE A 121 14.22 6.47 0.38
N SER A 122 15.51 6.34 0.67
CA SER A 122 16.44 7.49 0.79
C SER A 122 16.65 8.30 -0.50
N ARG A 123 16.34 7.75 -1.68
CA ARG A 123 16.38 8.46 -2.98
C ARG A 123 15.00 8.89 -3.49
N CYS A 124 13.96 8.68 -2.71
CA CYS A 124 12.60 9.03 -3.10
C CYS A 124 12.39 10.54 -3.03
N LYS A 125 12.56 11.24 -4.14
CA LYS A 125 12.39 12.70 -4.20
C LYS A 125 11.02 13.16 -3.70
N PRO A 126 9.88 12.57 -4.13
CA PRO A 126 8.57 12.95 -3.61
C PRO A 126 8.43 12.73 -2.09
N CYS A 127 9.07 11.67 -1.54
CA CYS A 127 9.05 11.43 -0.09
C CYS A 127 9.79 12.53 0.68
N LEU A 128 10.98 12.93 0.17
CA LEU A 128 11.78 13.97 0.80
C LEU A 128 11.08 15.34 0.75
N GLU A 129 10.31 15.61 -0.31
CA GLU A 129 9.52 16.83 -0.47
C GLU A 129 8.36 16.93 0.53
N LEU A 130 7.87 15.82 1.08
CA LEU A 130 6.83 15.81 2.12
C LEU A 130 7.36 16.14 3.53
N TYR A 131 8.62 15.88 3.81
CA TYR A 131 9.14 15.97 5.18
C TYR A 131 9.03 17.34 5.85
N PRO A 132 9.22 18.48 5.18
CA PRO A 132 9.02 19.77 5.85
C PRO A 132 7.62 19.90 6.46
N GLU A 133 6.59 19.52 5.71
CA GLU A 133 5.21 19.59 6.17
C GLU A 133 4.86 18.50 7.17
N LEU A 134 5.34 17.28 6.97
CA LEU A 134 5.15 16.19 7.91
C LEU A 134 5.80 16.50 9.27
N LYS A 135 6.97 17.15 9.28
CA LYS A 135 7.62 17.63 10.52
C LYS A 135 6.79 18.69 11.22
N ARG A 136 6.21 19.63 10.47
CA ARG A 136 5.31 20.64 11.03
C ARG A 136 4.14 19.97 11.75
N LEU A 137 3.46 19.03 11.09
CA LEU A 137 2.35 18.28 11.68
C LEU A 137 2.79 17.44 12.89
N TYR A 138 3.93 16.77 12.80
CA TYR A 138 4.49 16.02 13.92
C TYR A 138 4.73 16.91 15.14
N ASN A 139 5.40 18.04 14.97
CA ASN A 139 5.72 18.97 16.07
C ASN A 139 4.45 19.60 16.68
N GLU A 140 3.42 19.86 15.86
CA GLU A 140 2.16 20.48 16.32
C GLU A 140 1.26 19.51 17.07
N TYR A 141 1.23 18.22 16.67
CA TYR A 141 0.22 17.27 17.14
C TYR A 141 0.79 16.09 17.95
N HIS A 142 2.12 15.92 18.03
CA HIS A 142 2.72 14.78 18.74
C HIS A 142 2.27 14.70 20.19
N ASP A 143 2.37 15.79 20.93
CA ASP A 143 1.96 15.88 22.34
C ASP A 143 0.45 15.83 22.54
N LYS A 144 -0.32 15.96 21.45
CA LYS A 144 -1.79 15.85 21.43
C LYS A 144 -2.28 14.44 21.07
N GLY A 145 -1.37 13.50 20.77
CA GLY A 145 -1.72 12.11 20.48
C GLY A 145 -1.54 11.67 19.04
N PHE A 146 -0.67 12.35 18.29
CA PHE A 146 -0.26 11.93 16.95
C PHE A 146 1.18 11.40 16.93
N GLN A 147 1.40 10.25 16.28
CA GLN A 147 2.72 9.66 16.08
C GLN A 147 2.99 9.47 14.59
N VAL A 148 4.26 9.60 14.21
CA VAL A 148 4.78 9.20 12.92
C VAL A 148 5.76 8.05 13.10
N VAL A 149 5.73 7.09 12.20
CA VAL A 149 6.68 5.99 12.08
C VAL A 149 7.05 5.84 10.62
N SER A 150 8.33 5.90 10.29
CA SER A 150 8.78 5.69 8.91
C SER A 150 9.39 4.31 8.71
N ILE A 151 9.04 3.64 7.60
CA ILE A 151 9.55 2.35 7.18
C ILE A 151 10.21 2.53 5.82
N SER A 152 11.55 2.50 5.82
CA SER A 152 12.31 2.59 4.57
C SER A 152 12.40 1.23 3.89
N VAL A 153 12.38 1.22 2.54
CA VAL A 153 12.59 0.04 1.71
C VAL A 153 13.96 0.05 1.02
N ASP A 154 14.92 0.76 1.60
CA ASP A 154 16.26 0.85 1.05
C ASP A 154 16.93 -0.54 0.98
N LYS A 155 17.79 -0.69 -0.02
CA LYS A 155 18.58 -1.91 -0.19
C LYS A 155 19.73 -1.95 0.82
N THR A 156 20.27 -3.16 1.07
CA THR A 156 21.47 -3.37 1.91
C THR A 156 22.60 -2.39 1.57
N ALA A 157 22.86 -2.16 0.29
CA ALA A 157 23.91 -1.23 -0.16
C ALA A 157 23.60 0.26 0.13
N GLU A 158 22.39 0.61 0.49
CA GLU A 158 21.90 1.97 0.71
C GLU A 158 21.74 2.32 2.21
N ILE A 159 22.05 1.41 3.13
CA ILE A 159 21.84 1.59 4.59
C ILE A 159 22.52 2.87 5.10
N GLU A 160 23.75 3.13 4.69
CA GLU A 160 24.46 4.36 5.12
C GLU A 160 23.82 5.62 4.53
N ARG A 161 23.29 5.56 3.31
CA ARG A 161 22.51 6.67 2.73
C ARG A 161 21.22 6.89 3.52
N TRP A 162 20.48 5.83 3.83
CA TRP A 162 19.28 5.88 4.66
C TRP A 162 19.53 6.61 5.97
N LYS A 163 20.57 6.21 6.74
CA LYS A 163 20.96 6.85 7.99
C LYS A 163 21.32 8.33 7.81
N ASN A 164 22.09 8.63 6.75
CA ASN A 164 22.49 10.01 6.45
C ASN A 164 21.29 10.88 6.07
N THR A 165 20.30 10.31 5.36
CA THR A 165 19.07 11.02 5.00
C THR A 165 18.24 11.34 6.24
N ILE A 166 18.06 10.40 7.17
CA ILE A 166 17.41 10.64 8.46
C ILE A 166 18.06 11.82 9.19
N LYS A 167 19.39 11.81 9.29
CA LYS A 167 20.16 12.89 9.96
C LYS A 167 20.00 14.22 9.24
N SER A 168 20.19 14.25 7.92
CA SER A 168 20.21 15.50 7.15
C SER A 168 18.85 16.20 7.11
N HIS A 169 17.75 15.43 7.21
CA HIS A 169 16.39 15.95 7.27
C HIS A 169 15.88 16.12 8.70
N ASN A 170 16.68 15.73 9.71
CA ASN A 170 16.32 15.80 11.12
C ASN A 170 14.97 15.14 11.38
N LEU A 171 14.83 13.85 11.02
CA LEU A 171 13.63 13.06 11.25
C LEU A 171 13.70 12.46 12.65
N GLU A 172 12.91 12.99 13.59
CA GLU A 172 13.01 12.70 15.03
C GLU A 172 12.12 11.55 15.50
N TRP A 173 11.23 11.04 14.62
CA TRP A 173 10.36 9.92 14.92
C TRP A 173 10.99 8.56 14.57
N ASP A 174 10.36 7.48 15.02
CA ASP A 174 10.85 6.12 14.83
C ASP A 174 11.07 5.76 13.36
N GLN A 175 12.25 5.22 13.08
CA GLN A 175 12.70 4.87 11.73
C GLN A 175 13.09 3.39 11.67
N TYR A 176 12.41 2.64 10.79
CA TYR A 176 12.67 1.22 10.55
C TYR A 176 13.14 0.98 9.12
N LEU A 177 13.83 -0.14 8.92
CA LEU A 177 14.29 -0.57 7.61
C LEU A 177 13.69 -1.95 7.26
N ASP A 178 12.77 -1.95 6.30
CA ASP A 178 12.37 -3.13 5.52
C ASP A 178 13.43 -3.38 4.45
N GLU A 179 14.54 -3.99 4.85
CA GLU A 179 15.73 -4.18 4.03
C GLU A 179 15.38 -4.92 2.71
N ASN A 180 15.69 -4.28 1.58
CA ASN A 180 15.34 -4.74 0.23
C ASN A 180 13.83 -4.74 -0.09
N GLY A 181 12.98 -4.16 0.74
CA GLY A 181 11.55 -4.02 0.53
C GLY A 181 10.81 -5.35 0.47
N ILE A 182 11.19 -6.34 1.28
CA ILE A 182 10.59 -7.68 1.27
C ILE A 182 9.15 -7.60 1.74
N LEU A 183 8.94 -7.06 2.93
CA LEU A 183 7.62 -6.89 3.54
C LEU A 183 6.72 -5.97 2.71
N SER A 184 7.26 -4.87 2.21
CA SER A 184 6.52 -3.95 1.35
C SER A 184 6.03 -4.62 0.07
N LYS A 185 6.85 -5.46 -0.56
CA LYS A 185 6.46 -6.24 -1.75
C LYS A 185 5.36 -7.25 -1.44
N GLU A 186 5.48 -7.99 -0.33
CA GLU A 186 4.47 -8.97 0.12
C GLU A 186 3.13 -8.27 0.37
N ASN A 187 3.15 -7.07 0.93
CA ASN A 187 1.98 -6.25 1.21
C ASN A 187 1.54 -5.34 0.06
N GLN A 188 2.10 -5.53 -1.13
CA GLN A 188 1.74 -4.77 -2.34
C GLN A 188 1.85 -3.24 -2.14
N ILE A 189 2.89 -2.81 -1.43
CA ILE A 189 3.30 -1.42 -1.33
C ILE A 189 4.32 -1.18 -2.44
N ILE A 190 3.86 -0.66 -3.57
CA ILE A 190 4.60 -0.60 -4.83
C ILE A 190 4.90 0.83 -5.29
N SER A 191 4.37 1.82 -4.60
CA SER A 191 4.59 3.25 -4.87
C SER A 191 5.03 3.98 -3.59
N PHE A 192 5.84 5.02 -3.75
CA PHE A 192 6.38 5.80 -2.64
C PHE A 192 6.27 7.30 -2.92
N PRO A 193 5.91 8.11 -1.92
CA PRO A 193 5.53 7.67 -0.58
C PRO A 193 4.21 6.91 -0.55
N THR A 194 4.03 6.01 0.43
CA THR A 194 2.73 5.46 0.79
C THR A 194 2.47 5.75 2.26
N LEU A 195 1.46 6.57 2.53
CA LEU A 195 1.07 7.00 3.88
C LEU A 195 -0.13 6.19 4.36
N CYS A 196 0.04 5.45 5.46
CA CYS A 196 -0.98 4.62 6.09
C CYS A 196 -1.34 5.20 7.46
N LEU A 197 -2.60 5.59 7.67
CA LEU A 197 -3.06 6.14 8.95
C LEU A 197 -3.76 5.07 9.78
N LEU A 198 -3.33 4.91 11.01
CA LEU A 198 -3.90 4.00 11.99
C LEU A 198 -4.61 4.78 13.10
N ASN A 199 -5.67 4.19 13.66
CA ASN A 199 -6.30 4.67 14.89
C ASN A 199 -5.60 4.11 16.14
N GLU A 200 -6.07 4.47 17.35
CA GLU A 200 -5.55 4.04 18.66
C GLU A 200 -5.58 2.51 18.89
N LYS A 201 -6.38 1.78 18.09
CA LYS A 201 -6.46 0.31 18.13
C LYS A 201 -5.48 -0.35 17.14
N GLY A 202 -4.71 0.45 16.41
CA GLY A 202 -3.83 -0.03 15.34
C GLY A 202 -4.58 -0.51 14.09
N ILE A 203 -5.83 -0.07 13.90
CA ILE A 203 -6.61 -0.36 12.69
C ILE A 203 -6.24 0.63 11.60
N LEU A 204 -5.92 0.14 10.41
CA LEU A 204 -5.65 0.97 9.23
C LEU A 204 -6.95 1.64 8.75
N ILE A 205 -7.07 2.94 8.98
CA ILE A 205 -8.27 3.73 8.65
C ILE A 205 -8.13 4.49 7.32
N SER A 206 -6.90 4.73 6.86
CA SER A 206 -6.66 5.32 5.52
C SER A 206 -5.34 4.83 4.94
N LYS A 207 -5.30 4.60 3.62
CA LYS A 207 -4.09 4.27 2.84
C LYS A 207 -3.95 5.28 1.70
N ASN A 208 -2.75 5.85 1.56
CA ASN A 208 -2.44 6.98 0.67
C ASN A 208 -3.16 8.28 1.06
N ILE A 209 -3.30 8.54 2.37
CA ILE A 209 -3.83 9.82 2.86
C ILE A 209 -2.90 10.96 2.42
N SER A 210 -3.46 12.06 1.95
CA SER A 210 -2.69 13.27 1.69
C SER A 210 -2.40 14.01 3.00
N LEU A 211 -1.35 14.86 3.02
CA LEU A 211 -1.05 15.65 4.23
C LEU A 211 -2.16 16.67 4.55
N GLU A 212 -2.87 17.17 3.54
CA GLU A 212 -4.03 18.06 3.72
C GLU A 212 -5.20 17.34 4.41
N GLU A 213 -5.55 16.13 3.95
CA GLU A 213 -6.57 15.29 4.60
C GLU A 213 -6.16 14.91 6.02
N LEU A 214 -4.88 14.57 6.22
CA LEU A 214 -4.31 14.25 7.54
C LEU A 214 -4.44 15.45 8.48
N GLU A 215 -4.02 16.65 8.06
CA GLU A 215 -4.12 17.87 8.87
C GLU A 215 -5.57 18.18 9.26
N GLY A 216 -6.50 18.09 8.29
CA GLY A 216 -7.92 18.25 8.56
C GLY A 216 -8.42 17.32 9.65
N LEU A 217 -8.08 16.03 9.55
CA LEU A 217 -8.44 15.01 10.53
C LEU A 217 -7.81 15.26 11.91
N LEU A 218 -6.53 15.62 11.96
CA LEU A 218 -5.83 15.92 13.22
C LEU A 218 -6.46 17.14 13.92
N ARG A 219 -6.71 18.22 13.19
CA ARG A 219 -7.30 19.46 13.71
C ARG A 219 -8.70 19.26 14.27
N GLU A 220 -9.51 18.36 13.68
CA GLU A 220 -10.86 18.08 14.13
C GLU A 220 -10.90 17.16 15.36
N ASN A 221 -9.86 16.37 15.57
CA ASN A 221 -9.91 15.28 16.54
C ASN A 221 -8.87 15.38 17.66
N LEU A 222 -7.85 16.22 17.54
CA LEU A 222 -6.80 16.47 18.55
C LEU A 222 -6.77 17.94 19.01
#